data_085cc900011791ce2f542533063f81ec
#
_entry.id   085cc900011791ce2f542533063f81ec
#
_cell.length_a   1.000
_cell.length_b   1.000
_cell.length_c   1.000
_cell.angle_alpha   90.00
_cell.angle_beta   90.00
_cell.angle_gamma   90.00
#
_symmetry.space_group_name_H-M   'P 1'
#
loop_
_entity.id
_entity.type
_entity.pdbx_description
1 polymer ?
#
loop_
_entity_poly.entity_id
_entity_poly.type
_entity_poly.pdbx_seq_one_letter_code
_entity_poly.pdbx_strand_id
1 'polypeptide(L)'
;PLDNENMDRRRQRREEAKKKQRAQQRRLVSLLVVAGLVLMGCGIVIYRIASKTPESQPVSAVATTEATEAATESTEPTSARQARNPITKIHIRAVGDLNITNSVVDSGIVATGYDYTRAFQDVAAELGVADVTVMNIEGNFCGEPYGSQTASAPQELLTYLKSAGVDLIQMANSFSVQNGIIGLSASLNAIRSAGMEPLGAYATTADFHKTKGYTICEVQGIKVAFVAFTKGVGGMGMPAGSEDCVNLLYEDYNSNYTKIDRKRITSILKDVKAEKPDLTVAMLHWGSVNNDEISKTQESIISLMQKNGVDVIIGTH
;
A
#
# COMPACT_ATOMS: atom_id res chain seq x y z
N PRO A 1 0.57 -29.03 -52.12
CA PRO A 1 0.79 -30.09 -51.12
C PRO A 1 1.47 -29.58 -49.84
N LEU A 2 2.42 -28.65 -49.90
CA LEU A 2 3.20 -28.12 -48.77
C LEU A 2 2.38 -27.31 -47.76
N ASP A 3 1.29 -26.66 -48.17
CA ASP A 3 0.44 -25.84 -47.29
C ASP A 3 -0.46 -26.70 -46.37
N ASN A 4 -0.91 -27.86 -46.82
CA ASN A 4 -1.73 -28.76 -46.01
C ASN A 4 -0.92 -29.40 -44.87
N GLU A 5 0.33 -29.79 -45.13
CA GLU A 5 1.21 -30.39 -44.13
C GLU A 5 1.58 -29.38 -43.02
N ASN A 6 1.78 -28.12 -43.36
CA ASN A 6 2.02 -27.05 -42.41
C ASN A 6 0.76 -26.72 -41.55
N MET A 7 -0.42 -26.80 -42.14
CA MET A 7 -1.68 -26.61 -41.40
C MET A 7 -1.93 -27.74 -40.42
N ASP A 8 -1.65 -28.99 -40.77
CA ASP A 8 -1.82 -30.15 -39.88
C ASP A 8 -0.82 -30.12 -38.72
N ARG A 9 0.46 -29.74 -38.97
CA ARG A 9 1.45 -29.54 -37.89
C ARG A 9 1.03 -28.41 -36.92
N ARG A 10 0.44 -27.34 -37.41
CA ARG A 10 -0.11 -26.26 -36.55
C ARG A 10 -1.31 -26.71 -35.73
N ARG A 11 -2.21 -27.55 -36.28
CA ARG A 11 -3.32 -28.16 -35.58
C ARG A 11 -2.84 -29.09 -34.46
N GLN A 12 -1.90 -29.99 -34.75
CA GLN A 12 -1.34 -30.89 -33.76
C GLN A 12 -0.69 -30.15 -32.58
N ARG A 13 0.14 -29.12 -32.85
CA ARG A 13 0.73 -28.30 -31.80
C ARG A 13 -0.29 -27.58 -30.93
N ARG A 14 -1.41 -27.12 -31.50
CA ARG A 14 -2.50 -26.49 -30.74
C ARG A 14 -3.22 -27.52 -29.85
N GLU A 15 -3.43 -28.72 -30.33
CA GLU A 15 -4.06 -29.77 -29.52
C GLU A 15 -3.16 -30.25 -28.38
N GLU A 16 -1.88 -30.40 -28.63
CA GLU A 16 -0.91 -30.74 -27.59
C GLU A 16 -0.79 -29.64 -26.52
N ALA A 17 -0.79 -28.38 -26.92
CA ALA A 17 -0.82 -27.25 -26.00
C ALA A 17 -2.08 -27.24 -25.12
N LYS A 18 -3.27 -27.49 -25.71
CA LYS A 18 -4.53 -27.63 -24.98
C LYS A 18 -4.52 -28.82 -24.01
N LYS A 19 -3.93 -29.95 -24.40
CA LYS A 19 -3.79 -31.13 -23.52
C LYS A 19 -2.88 -30.80 -22.31
N LYS A 20 -1.75 -30.13 -22.56
CA LYS A 20 -0.84 -29.70 -21.49
C LYS A 20 -1.51 -28.72 -20.52
N GLN A 21 -2.25 -27.74 -21.04
CA GLN A 21 -2.97 -26.76 -20.23
C GLN A 21 -4.06 -27.42 -19.37
N ARG A 22 -4.82 -28.37 -19.93
CA ARG A 22 -5.83 -29.12 -19.15
C ARG A 22 -5.20 -30.01 -18.07
N ALA A 23 -4.03 -30.61 -18.35
CA ALA A 23 -3.31 -31.39 -17.36
C ALA A 23 -2.77 -30.52 -16.22
N GLN A 24 -2.29 -29.33 -16.53
CA GLN A 24 -1.82 -28.35 -15.54
C GLN A 24 -2.98 -27.84 -14.67
N GLN A 25 -4.14 -27.51 -15.26
CA GLN A 25 -5.33 -27.13 -14.51
C GLN A 25 -5.81 -28.23 -13.56
N ARG A 26 -5.81 -29.51 -14.00
CA ARG A 26 -6.19 -30.63 -13.13
C ARG A 26 -5.24 -30.79 -11.94
N ARG A 27 -3.92 -30.60 -12.14
CA ARG A 27 -2.94 -30.63 -11.04
C ARG A 27 -3.17 -29.49 -10.06
N LEU A 28 -3.47 -28.28 -10.56
CA LEU A 28 -3.75 -27.12 -9.71
C LEU A 28 -4.99 -27.32 -8.84
N VAL A 29 -6.09 -27.84 -9.43
CA VAL A 29 -7.32 -28.14 -8.71
C VAL A 29 -7.07 -29.22 -7.64
N SER A 30 -6.29 -30.27 -7.94
CA SER A 30 -5.94 -31.28 -6.95
C SER A 30 -5.14 -30.72 -5.78
N LEU A 31 -4.19 -29.80 -6.03
CA LEU A 31 -3.41 -29.13 -4.99
C LEU A 31 -4.30 -28.25 -4.11
N LEU A 32 -5.25 -27.51 -4.68
CA LEU A 32 -6.19 -26.67 -3.93
C LEU A 32 -7.12 -27.50 -3.04
N VAL A 33 -7.57 -28.67 -3.50
CA VAL A 33 -8.39 -29.57 -2.69
C VAL A 33 -7.60 -30.12 -1.49
N VAL A 34 -6.34 -30.51 -1.70
CA VAL A 34 -5.47 -30.99 -0.61
C VAL A 34 -5.19 -29.88 0.40
N ALA A 35 -4.88 -28.66 -0.07
CA ALA A 35 -4.67 -27.51 0.80
C ALA A 35 -5.92 -27.16 1.63
N GLY A 36 -7.11 -27.23 1.02
CA GLY A 36 -8.39 -27.01 1.73
C GLY A 36 -8.64 -28.03 2.85
N LEU A 37 -8.30 -29.30 2.61
CA LEU A 37 -8.44 -30.35 3.63
C LEU A 37 -7.46 -30.17 4.80
N VAL A 38 -6.24 -29.72 4.52
CA VAL A 38 -5.23 -29.41 5.57
C VAL A 38 -5.68 -28.24 6.43
N LEU A 39 -6.20 -27.16 5.81
CA LEU A 39 -6.71 -25.98 6.53
C LEU A 39 -7.93 -26.32 7.41
N MET A 40 -8.81 -27.19 6.94
CA MET A 40 -9.97 -27.65 7.73
C MET A 40 -9.53 -28.49 8.94
N GLY A 41 -8.49 -29.34 8.78
CA GLY A 41 -7.88 -30.09 9.87
C GLY A 41 -7.24 -29.20 10.94
N CYS A 42 -6.48 -28.18 10.53
CA CYS A 42 -5.87 -27.20 11.44
C CYS A 42 -6.91 -26.36 12.19
N GLY A 43 -8.02 -25.96 11.54
CA GLY A 43 -9.10 -25.22 12.18
C GLY A 43 -9.76 -25.97 13.33
N ILE A 44 -9.96 -27.28 13.18
CA ILE A 44 -10.54 -28.13 14.24
C ILE A 44 -9.61 -28.26 15.45
N VAL A 45 -8.29 -28.33 15.23
CA VAL A 45 -7.28 -28.41 16.31
C VAL A 45 -7.23 -27.08 17.08
N ILE A 46 -7.24 -25.93 16.41
CA ILE A 46 -7.24 -24.61 17.04
C ILE A 46 -8.52 -24.38 17.85
N TYR A 47 -9.69 -24.78 17.33
CA TYR A 47 -10.95 -24.65 18.06
C TYR A 47 -10.95 -25.46 19.37
N ARG A 48 -10.33 -26.66 19.39
CA ARG A 48 -10.22 -27.48 20.61
C ARG A 48 -9.23 -26.92 21.64
N ILE A 49 -8.23 -26.15 21.23
CA ILE A 49 -7.26 -25.49 22.12
C ILE A 49 -7.85 -24.22 22.75
N ALA A 50 -8.62 -23.44 21.98
CA ALA A 50 -9.24 -22.20 22.44
C ALA A 50 -10.39 -22.40 23.47
N SER A 51 -10.94 -23.61 23.57
CA SER A 51 -12.04 -23.93 24.50
C SER A 51 -11.57 -24.36 25.92
N LYS A 52 -10.26 -24.19 26.24
CA LYS A 52 -9.70 -24.51 27.56
C LYS A 52 -8.93 -23.34 28.15
N THR A 53 -9.58 -22.22 28.45
CA THR A 53 -8.98 -21.14 29.25
C THR A 53 -9.68 -21.03 30.60
N PRO A 54 -8.95 -21.02 31.72
CA PRO A 54 -9.54 -20.83 33.05
C PRO A 54 -9.81 -19.34 33.34
N GLU A 55 -10.89 -19.13 34.01
CA GLU A 55 -11.43 -17.86 34.51
C GLU A 55 -10.50 -17.24 35.57
N SER A 56 -10.09 -15.99 35.41
CA SER A 56 -9.35 -15.22 36.42
C SER A 56 -10.26 -14.18 37.05
N GLN A 57 -10.34 -14.21 38.37
CA GLN A 57 -11.12 -13.31 39.23
C GLN A 57 -10.46 -11.91 39.36
N PRO A 58 -11.26 -10.83 39.61
CA PRO A 58 -10.73 -9.49 39.72
C PRO A 58 -10.20 -9.17 41.13
N VAL A 59 -9.07 -8.50 41.19
CA VAL A 59 -8.50 -7.95 42.42
C VAL A 59 -8.95 -6.50 42.62
N SER A 60 -9.56 -6.24 43.76
CA SER A 60 -9.97 -4.91 44.23
C SER A 60 -8.77 -4.03 44.58
N ALA A 61 -8.76 -2.78 44.11
CA ALA A 61 -7.83 -1.75 44.54
C ALA A 61 -8.49 -0.84 45.56
N VAL A 62 -7.86 -0.68 46.73
CA VAL A 62 -8.24 0.18 47.83
C VAL A 62 -7.74 1.60 47.58
N ALA A 63 -8.64 2.57 47.75
CA ALA A 63 -8.33 4.00 47.74
C ALA A 63 -7.84 4.46 49.09
N THR A 64 -6.79 5.29 49.13
CA THR A 64 -6.44 6.07 50.33
C THR A 64 -6.41 7.55 49.94
N THR A 65 -7.28 8.28 50.63
CA THR A 65 -7.41 9.74 50.64
C THR A 65 -6.51 10.30 51.74
N GLU A 66 -5.71 11.32 51.47
CA GLU A 66 -5.29 12.28 52.51
C GLU A 66 -5.29 13.69 51.94
N ALA A 67 -6.05 14.53 52.60
CA ALA A 67 -6.14 15.96 52.40
C ALA A 67 -5.16 16.68 53.33
N THR A 68 -4.54 17.75 52.86
CA THR A 68 -3.96 18.77 53.74
C THR A 68 -4.24 20.16 53.19
N GLU A 69 -4.83 20.98 54.03
CA GLU A 69 -5.22 22.38 53.84
C GLU A 69 -4.08 23.37 53.94
N ALA A 70 -4.27 24.50 53.25
CA ALA A 70 -4.00 25.90 53.60
C ALA A 70 -2.56 26.46 53.41
N ALA A 71 -2.51 27.45 52.53
CA ALA A 71 -2.19 28.84 52.92
C ALA A 71 -2.44 29.80 51.79
N THR A 72 -3.28 30.79 52.05
CA THR A 72 -3.62 31.92 51.21
C THR A 72 -2.51 32.96 51.27
N GLU A 73 -1.94 33.35 50.10
CA GLU A 73 -1.24 34.61 49.98
C GLU A 73 -1.65 35.28 48.65
N SER A 74 -2.26 36.46 48.84
CA SER A 74 -2.73 37.38 47.81
C SER A 74 -1.53 38.09 47.18
N THR A 75 -1.32 37.94 45.89
CA THR A 75 -0.54 38.89 45.08
C THR A 75 -1.25 39.16 43.77
N GLU A 76 -1.30 40.43 43.42
CA GLU A 76 -1.98 41.06 42.26
C GLU A 76 -1.67 40.42 40.89
N PRO A 77 -2.55 40.60 39.89
CA PRO A 77 -2.44 39.91 38.62
C PRO A 77 -1.36 40.57 37.76
N THR A 78 -0.20 39.96 37.74
CA THR A 78 0.75 40.15 36.66
C THR A 78 0.14 39.57 35.39
N SER A 79 -0.05 40.41 34.36
CA SER A 79 -0.52 40.08 33.03
C SER A 79 0.00 38.73 32.60
N ALA A 80 -0.81 37.69 32.60
CA ALA A 80 -0.51 36.38 32.12
C ALA A 80 -0.27 36.48 30.60
N ARG A 81 1.00 36.54 30.21
CA ARG A 81 1.46 36.28 28.86
C ARG A 81 0.93 34.87 28.54
N GLN A 82 -0.15 34.79 27.74
CA GLN A 82 -0.68 33.52 27.29
C GLN A 82 0.50 32.67 26.80
N ALA A 83 0.77 31.58 27.50
CA ALA A 83 1.75 30.60 27.06
C ALA A 83 1.26 30.11 25.69
N ARG A 84 2.00 30.50 24.63
CA ARG A 84 1.75 29.96 23.30
C ARG A 84 1.93 28.46 23.43
N ASN A 85 0.92 27.68 23.04
CA ASN A 85 1.05 26.24 22.96
C ASN A 85 2.34 25.93 22.17
N PRO A 86 3.16 24.99 22.64
CA PRO A 86 4.39 24.65 21.95
C PRO A 86 4.04 24.20 20.53
N ILE A 87 4.71 24.75 19.52
CA ILE A 87 4.53 24.33 18.13
C ILE A 87 5.18 22.95 17.97
N THR A 88 4.37 21.94 17.71
CA THR A 88 4.86 20.61 17.33
C THR A 88 5.20 20.63 15.83
N LYS A 89 6.37 20.12 15.47
CA LYS A 89 6.82 20.00 14.08
C LYS A 89 7.02 18.53 13.76
N ILE A 90 6.50 18.11 12.62
CA ILE A 90 6.77 16.78 12.05
C ILE A 90 7.38 16.95 10.66
N HIS A 91 8.26 16.04 10.28
CA HIS A 91 8.87 15.97 8.96
C HIS A 91 8.33 14.78 8.20
N ILE A 92 7.67 15.03 7.07
CA ILE A 92 7.21 14.00 6.13
C ILE A 92 8.14 14.04 4.93
N ARG A 93 8.74 12.91 4.58
CA ARG A 93 9.55 12.74 3.37
C ARG A 93 8.80 11.93 2.35
N ALA A 94 8.73 12.43 1.13
CA ALA A 94 8.22 11.67 0.00
C ALA A 94 9.36 11.35 -0.96
N VAL A 95 9.45 10.10 -1.37
CA VAL A 95 10.38 9.61 -2.37
C VAL A 95 9.58 9.23 -3.62
N GLY A 96 10.10 9.57 -4.79
CA GLY A 96 9.46 9.27 -6.07
C GLY A 96 9.46 7.78 -6.43
N ASP A 97 9.48 7.51 -7.73
CA ASP A 97 9.26 6.17 -8.25
C ASP A 97 10.53 5.30 -8.15
N LEU A 98 10.46 4.24 -7.35
CA LEU A 98 11.38 3.12 -7.40
C LEU A 98 10.85 2.10 -8.42
N ASN A 99 11.35 2.19 -9.65
CA ASN A 99 10.98 1.25 -10.72
C ASN A 99 11.72 -0.06 -10.58
N ILE A 100 10.98 -1.17 -10.50
CA ILE A 100 11.58 -2.51 -10.42
C ILE A 100 12.06 -2.94 -11.81
N THR A 101 13.36 -2.80 -12.02
CA THR A 101 14.06 -3.19 -13.24
C THR A 101 15.08 -4.29 -12.96
N ASN A 102 15.62 -4.92 -14.03
CA ASN A 102 16.73 -5.86 -13.87
C ASN A 102 17.89 -5.23 -13.11
N SER A 103 18.26 -3.98 -13.44
CA SER A 103 19.36 -3.27 -12.76
C SER A 103 19.13 -3.09 -11.26
N VAL A 104 17.90 -2.82 -10.85
CA VAL A 104 17.54 -2.73 -9.41
C VAL A 104 17.68 -4.09 -8.75
N VAL A 105 17.16 -5.16 -9.36
CA VAL A 105 17.27 -6.52 -8.81
C VAL A 105 18.73 -6.95 -8.73
N ASP A 106 19.49 -6.77 -9.83
CA ASP A 106 20.90 -7.15 -9.92
C ASP A 106 21.78 -6.40 -8.92
N SER A 107 21.42 -5.16 -8.57
CA SER A 107 22.19 -4.36 -7.59
C SER A 107 22.19 -4.95 -6.18
N GLY A 108 21.24 -5.82 -5.87
CA GLY A 108 21.13 -6.51 -4.59
C GLY A 108 21.75 -7.90 -4.57
N ILE A 109 22.23 -8.45 -5.71
CA ILE A 109 22.77 -9.81 -5.77
C ILE A 109 24.05 -9.92 -4.93
N VAL A 110 24.07 -10.89 -4.02
CA VAL A 110 25.25 -11.28 -3.22
C VAL A 110 25.50 -12.78 -3.37
N ALA A 111 26.53 -13.32 -2.73
CA ALA A 111 26.88 -14.73 -2.83
C ALA A 111 25.74 -15.70 -2.47
N THR A 112 24.86 -15.29 -1.56
CA THR A 112 23.67 -16.07 -1.15
C THR A 112 22.47 -15.12 -0.97
N GLY A 113 21.60 -15.05 -1.97
CA GLY A 113 20.39 -14.20 -1.93
C GLY A 113 20.61 -12.74 -2.30
N TYR A 114 19.99 -11.82 -1.57
CA TYR A 114 19.99 -10.39 -1.91
C TYR A 114 20.30 -9.52 -0.69
N ASP A 115 21.08 -8.45 -0.91
CA ASP A 115 21.38 -7.39 0.06
C ASP A 115 21.43 -6.04 -0.69
N TYR A 116 20.57 -5.11 -0.30
CA TYR A 116 20.44 -3.81 -0.94
C TYR A 116 21.19 -2.68 -0.23
N THR A 117 21.93 -2.97 0.85
CA THR A 117 22.63 -1.98 1.65
C THR A 117 23.53 -1.10 0.80
N ARG A 118 24.31 -1.71 -0.11
CA ARG A 118 25.22 -0.98 -0.98
C ARG A 118 24.50 -0.15 -2.04
N ALA A 119 23.37 -0.65 -2.56
CA ALA A 119 22.63 0.01 -3.64
C ALA A 119 22.03 1.36 -3.21
N PHE A 120 21.69 1.50 -1.92
CA PHE A 120 21.03 2.69 -1.37
C PHE A 120 21.87 3.42 -0.32
N GLN A 121 23.14 3.08 -0.14
CA GLN A 121 24.01 3.63 0.93
C GLN A 121 24.06 5.16 0.92
N ASP A 122 24.06 5.78 -0.25
CA ASP A 122 24.20 7.24 -0.40
C ASP A 122 22.93 8.01 -0.04
N VAL A 123 21.78 7.33 0.01
CA VAL A 123 20.47 7.93 0.32
C VAL A 123 19.89 7.44 1.65
N ALA A 124 20.47 6.42 2.26
CA ALA A 124 19.96 5.80 3.50
C ALA A 124 19.79 6.81 4.64
N ALA A 125 20.77 7.68 4.84
CA ALA A 125 20.73 8.72 5.87
C ALA A 125 19.55 9.68 5.64
N GLU A 126 19.27 10.01 4.39
CA GLU A 126 18.16 10.88 4.02
C GLU A 126 16.80 10.23 4.24
N LEU A 127 16.67 8.93 4.00
CA LEU A 127 15.40 8.19 4.21
C LEU A 127 15.02 8.13 5.69
N GLY A 128 16.01 7.99 6.58
CA GLY A 128 15.79 7.76 8.02
C GLY A 128 15.64 9.01 8.89
N VAL A 129 15.77 10.24 8.35
CA VAL A 129 15.71 11.47 9.17
C VAL A 129 14.32 12.05 9.35
N ALA A 130 13.32 11.59 8.61
CA ALA A 130 11.96 12.06 8.72
C ALA A 130 11.17 11.29 9.79
N ASP A 131 10.11 11.89 10.31
CA ASP A 131 9.16 11.23 11.21
C ASP A 131 8.27 10.23 10.47
N VAL A 132 8.00 10.47 9.16
CA VAL A 132 7.32 9.56 8.24
C VAL A 132 7.97 9.65 6.87
N THR A 133 8.40 8.53 6.32
CA THR A 133 8.90 8.44 4.94
C THR A 133 7.96 7.60 4.09
N VAL A 134 7.46 8.19 2.99
CA VAL A 134 6.61 7.53 1.99
C VAL A 134 7.34 7.39 0.66
N MET A 135 7.26 6.21 0.03
CA MET A 135 7.90 5.90 -1.25
C MET A 135 6.88 5.30 -2.21
N ASN A 136 6.94 5.65 -3.50
CA ASN A 136 6.23 4.91 -4.54
C ASN A 136 7.11 3.78 -5.08
N ILE A 137 6.57 2.55 -5.16
CA ILE A 137 7.27 1.41 -5.76
C ILE A 137 6.47 0.93 -6.96
N GLU A 138 7.03 1.13 -8.16
CA GLU A 138 6.49 0.62 -9.42
C GLU A 138 6.94 -0.82 -9.64
N GLY A 139 6.23 -1.75 -9.00
CA GLY A 139 6.52 -3.18 -9.05
C GLY A 139 5.73 -3.97 -8.03
N ASN A 140 6.05 -5.25 -7.96
CA ASN A 140 5.41 -6.21 -7.06
C ASN A 140 6.46 -7.01 -6.26
N PHE A 141 5.99 -7.72 -5.22
CA PHE A 141 6.78 -8.63 -4.38
C PHE A 141 6.07 -9.98 -4.32
N CYS A 142 5.94 -10.62 -5.48
CA CYS A 142 5.15 -11.84 -5.65
C CYS A 142 5.96 -13.10 -5.96
N GLY A 143 7.29 -13.00 -5.82
CA GLY A 143 8.22 -14.10 -6.10
C GLY A 143 8.83 -14.04 -7.49
N GLU A 144 9.66 -15.03 -7.82
CA GLU A 144 10.33 -15.18 -9.11
C GLU A 144 9.36 -15.43 -10.28
N PRO A 145 9.75 -15.07 -11.51
CA PRO A 145 11.02 -14.45 -11.88
C PRO A 145 11.05 -12.96 -11.54
N TYR A 146 12.21 -12.45 -11.10
CA TYR A 146 12.41 -11.05 -10.76
C TYR A 146 12.84 -10.20 -11.97
N GLY A 147 12.68 -8.88 -11.87
CA GLY A 147 13.18 -7.89 -12.83
C GLY A 147 12.12 -7.31 -13.76
N SER A 148 12.57 -6.64 -14.81
CA SER A 148 11.75 -5.78 -15.68
C SER A 148 10.55 -6.46 -16.33
N GLN A 149 10.64 -7.76 -16.65
CA GLN A 149 9.59 -8.47 -17.37
C GLN A 149 8.33 -8.67 -16.49
N THR A 150 8.53 -8.93 -15.22
CA THR A 150 7.45 -9.17 -14.24
C THR A 150 7.24 -7.97 -13.33
N ALA A 151 8.16 -7.02 -13.33
CA ALA A 151 8.27 -5.96 -12.34
C ALA A 151 8.20 -6.52 -10.90
N SER A 152 8.72 -7.74 -10.66
CA SER A 152 8.78 -8.36 -9.33
C SER A 152 10.19 -8.22 -8.75
N ALA A 153 10.27 -8.00 -7.44
CA ALA A 153 11.52 -7.88 -6.68
C ALA A 153 11.59 -8.86 -5.52
N PRO A 154 12.82 -9.22 -5.06
CA PRO A 154 13.03 -9.96 -3.83
C PRO A 154 12.52 -9.18 -2.61
N GLN A 155 11.99 -9.89 -1.60
CA GLN A 155 11.46 -9.27 -0.38
C GLN A 155 12.54 -8.63 0.50
N GLU A 156 13.80 -9.00 0.31
CA GLU A 156 14.96 -8.39 0.95
C GLU A 156 15.07 -6.89 0.65
N LEU A 157 14.56 -6.45 -0.51
CA LEU A 157 14.44 -5.02 -0.83
C LEU A 157 13.52 -4.30 0.18
N LEU A 158 12.37 -4.89 0.53
CA LEU A 158 11.47 -4.34 1.55
C LEU A 158 12.10 -4.31 2.93
N THR A 159 12.82 -5.37 3.30
CA THR A 159 13.56 -5.45 4.58
C THR A 159 14.58 -4.32 4.66
N TYR A 160 15.32 -4.08 3.58
CA TYR A 160 16.26 -2.98 3.51
C TYR A 160 15.57 -1.61 3.62
N LEU A 161 14.52 -1.35 2.81
CA LEU A 161 13.80 -0.08 2.81
C LEU A 161 13.24 0.25 4.18
N LYS A 162 12.69 -0.74 4.91
CA LYS A 162 12.25 -0.54 6.29
C LYS A 162 13.40 -0.18 7.22
N SER A 163 14.53 -0.85 7.12
CA SER A 163 15.73 -0.55 7.93
C SER A 163 16.30 0.84 7.62
N ALA A 164 16.12 1.33 6.40
CA ALA A 164 16.50 2.67 5.97
C ALA A 164 15.51 3.77 6.39
N GLY A 165 14.36 3.41 7.01
CA GLY A 165 13.40 4.36 7.57
C GLY A 165 12.17 4.61 6.71
N VAL A 166 11.89 3.79 5.69
CA VAL A 166 10.63 3.89 4.92
C VAL A 166 9.49 3.29 5.74
N ASP A 167 8.37 3.99 5.82
CA ASP A 167 7.19 3.61 6.61
C ASP A 167 5.99 3.27 5.74
N LEU A 168 5.80 3.99 4.65
CA LEU A 168 4.63 3.87 3.79
C LEU A 168 5.06 3.60 2.35
N ILE A 169 4.38 2.65 1.69
CA ILE A 169 4.63 2.30 0.30
C ILE A 169 3.39 2.60 -0.54
N GLN A 170 3.48 3.55 -1.45
CA GLN A 170 2.43 3.77 -2.45
C GLN A 170 2.42 2.59 -3.42
N MET A 171 1.28 1.88 -3.46
CA MET A 171 1.00 0.77 -4.36
C MET A 171 -0.09 1.09 -5.38
N ALA A 172 -0.70 2.28 -5.32
CA ALA A 172 -1.55 2.81 -6.37
C ALA A 172 -0.68 3.45 -7.46
N ASN A 173 -0.26 2.66 -8.45
CA ASN A 173 0.60 3.06 -9.57
C ASN A 173 0.36 2.22 -10.83
N SER A 174 1.13 2.45 -11.89
CA SER A 174 0.98 1.75 -13.17
C SER A 174 1.21 0.24 -13.07
N PHE A 175 1.96 -0.23 -12.07
CA PHE A 175 2.33 -1.65 -11.91
C PHE A 175 1.53 -2.38 -10.82
N SER A 176 0.52 -1.74 -10.23
CA SER A 176 -0.28 -2.31 -9.12
C SER A 176 -0.76 -3.74 -9.39
N VAL A 177 -1.26 -4.01 -10.59
CA VAL A 177 -1.79 -5.32 -10.99
C VAL A 177 -0.99 -6.01 -12.09
N GLN A 178 0.30 -5.65 -12.27
CA GLN A 178 1.18 -6.24 -13.29
C GLN A 178 1.20 -7.78 -13.22
N ASN A 179 1.13 -8.35 -12.03
CA ASN A 179 1.07 -9.79 -11.77
C ASN A 179 -0.35 -10.23 -11.31
N GLY A 180 -1.37 -9.49 -11.74
CA GLY A 180 -2.77 -9.73 -11.36
C GLY A 180 -3.06 -9.44 -9.88
N ILE A 181 -4.29 -9.72 -9.45
CA ILE A 181 -4.70 -9.50 -8.05
C ILE A 181 -3.95 -10.41 -7.06
N ILE A 182 -3.56 -11.61 -7.48
CA ILE A 182 -2.75 -12.51 -6.64
C ILE A 182 -1.38 -11.88 -6.36
N GLY A 183 -0.73 -11.32 -7.39
CA GLY A 183 0.54 -10.62 -7.26
C GLY A 183 0.41 -9.35 -6.41
N LEU A 184 -0.65 -8.57 -6.58
CA LEU A 184 -0.96 -7.42 -5.73
C LEU A 184 -1.12 -7.85 -4.27
N SER A 185 -1.97 -8.83 -4.00
CA SER A 185 -2.22 -9.34 -2.64
C SER A 185 -0.93 -9.85 -1.97
N ALA A 186 -0.09 -10.60 -2.70
CA ALA A 186 1.20 -11.05 -2.21
C ALA A 186 2.12 -9.87 -1.85
N SER A 187 2.18 -8.84 -2.71
CA SER A 187 2.98 -7.64 -2.49
C SER A 187 2.52 -6.86 -1.25
N LEU A 188 1.21 -6.66 -1.08
CA LEU A 188 0.66 -5.96 0.09
C LEU A 188 0.98 -6.72 1.39
N ASN A 189 0.91 -8.05 1.37
CA ASN A 189 1.29 -8.87 2.52
C ASN A 189 2.79 -8.81 2.81
N ALA A 190 3.64 -8.83 1.78
CA ALA A 190 5.09 -8.70 1.94
C ALA A 190 5.47 -7.33 2.55
N ILE A 191 4.86 -6.23 2.09
CA ILE A 191 5.06 -4.88 2.63
C ILE A 191 4.69 -4.84 4.12
N ARG A 192 3.52 -5.36 4.51
CA ARG A 192 3.10 -5.41 5.92
C ARG A 192 4.00 -6.31 6.76
N SER A 193 4.42 -7.45 6.22
CA SER A 193 5.34 -8.35 6.91
C SER A 193 6.72 -7.72 7.16
N ALA A 194 7.14 -6.80 6.30
CA ALA A 194 8.35 -6.00 6.49
C ALA A 194 8.16 -4.82 7.47
N GLY A 195 6.96 -4.62 8.02
CA GLY A 195 6.66 -3.57 8.99
C GLY A 195 6.38 -2.20 8.37
N MET A 196 5.95 -2.16 7.11
CA MET A 196 5.50 -0.95 6.41
C MET A 196 4.01 -1.06 6.07
N GLU A 197 3.35 0.08 5.78
CA GLU A 197 1.94 0.07 5.38
C GLU A 197 1.78 0.45 3.89
N PRO A 198 1.07 -0.35 3.10
CA PRO A 198 0.79 -0.02 1.71
C PRO A 198 -0.33 1.02 1.58
N LEU A 199 -0.21 1.93 0.63
CA LEU A 199 -1.15 3.00 0.34
C LEU A 199 -1.85 2.81 -1.01
N GLY A 200 -3.17 3.01 -1.02
CA GLY A 200 -3.97 3.15 -2.23
C GLY A 200 -4.26 1.85 -2.97
N ALA A 201 -3.87 0.70 -2.41
CA ALA A 201 -4.19 -0.61 -2.96
C ALA A 201 -4.58 -1.61 -1.85
N TYR A 202 -5.43 -2.57 -2.17
CA TYR A 202 -6.10 -3.48 -1.24
C TYR A 202 -6.10 -4.89 -1.80
N ALA A 203 -5.93 -5.90 -0.95
CA ALA A 203 -5.89 -7.30 -1.37
C ALA A 203 -7.25 -7.78 -1.89
N THR A 204 -8.33 -7.22 -1.35
CA THR A 204 -9.73 -7.53 -1.72
C THR A 204 -10.61 -6.29 -1.62
N THR A 205 -11.78 -6.32 -2.28
CA THR A 205 -12.83 -5.31 -2.11
C THR A 205 -13.27 -5.19 -0.64
N ALA A 206 -13.27 -6.29 0.12
CA ALA A 206 -13.59 -6.27 1.55
C ALA A 206 -12.54 -5.48 2.36
N ASP A 207 -11.26 -5.60 2.02
CA ASP A 207 -10.18 -4.81 2.65
C ASP A 207 -10.33 -3.33 2.34
N PHE A 208 -10.68 -2.96 1.10
CA PHE A 208 -11.00 -1.58 0.75
C PHE A 208 -12.15 -1.05 1.59
N HIS A 209 -13.25 -1.78 1.73
CA HIS A 209 -14.39 -1.34 2.54
C HIS A 209 -14.05 -1.19 4.03
N LYS A 210 -13.16 -2.04 4.55
CA LYS A 210 -12.67 -1.96 5.92
C LYS A 210 -11.79 -0.72 6.15
N THR A 211 -10.86 -0.44 5.24
CA THR A 211 -9.92 0.68 5.33
C THR A 211 -10.49 1.98 4.76
N LYS A 212 -11.59 1.91 3.98
CA LYS A 212 -12.26 3.03 3.32
C LYS A 212 -11.36 3.83 2.37
N GLY A 213 -10.26 3.26 1.93
CA GLY A 213 -9.40 3.87 0.92
C GLY A 213 -8.30 4.80 1.42
N TYR A 214 -8.03 4.88 2.72
CA TYR A 214 -7.02 5.74 3.32
C TYR A 214 -6.26 5.05 4.46
N THR A 215 -5.17 5.70 4.91
CA THR A 215 -4.36 5.27 6.07
C THR A 215 -4.15 6.45 7.01
N ILE A 216 -4.25 6.22 8.31
CA ILE A 216 -3.95 7.19 9.35
C ILE A 216 -2.62 6.82 10.02
N CYS A 217 -1.73 7.82 10.13
CA CYS A 217 -0.52 7.74 10.94
C CYS A 217 -0.63 8.78 12.07
N GLU A 218 -0.26 8.42 13.28
CA GLU A 218 -0.15 9.35 14.39
C GLU A 218 1.33 9.53 14.74
N VAL A 219 1.82 10.75 14.65
CA VAL A 219 3.22 11.11 14.83
C VAL A 219 3.31 12.28 15.79
N GLN A 220 3.96 12.10 16.94
CA GLN A 220 4.11 13.12 17.96
C GLN A 220 2.77 13.79 18.38
N GLY A 221 1.68 13.02 18.36
CA GLY A 221 0.32 13.51 18.67
C GLY A 221 -0.36 14.26 17.51
N ILE A 222 0.26 14.32 16.33
CA ILE A 222 -0.33 14.87 15.09
C ILE A 222 -0.89 13.71 14.27
N LYS A 223 -2.17 13.79 13.94
CA LYS A 223 -2.90 12.80 13.14
C LYS A 223 -2.80 13.14 11.66
N VAL A 224 -2.07 12.36 10.90
CA VAL A 224 -1.88 12.53 9.45
C VAL A 224 -2.66 11.48 8.70
N ALA A 225 -3.54 11.91 7.80
CA ALA A 225 -4.23 11.03 6.86
C ALA A 225 -3.47 10.98 5.53
N PHE A 226 -3.19 9.78 5.05
CA PHE A 226 -2.64 9.54 3.72
C PHE A 226 -3.70 8.90 2.81
N VAL A 227 -3.87 9.46 1.63
CA VAL A 227 -4.62 8.86 0.53
C VAL A 227 -3.69 8.72 -0.67
N ALA A 228 -3.80 7.62 -1.41
CA ALA A 228 -3.01 7.45 -2.62
C ALA A 228 -3.92 7.03 -3.77
N PHE A 229 -3.70 7.60 -4.96
CA PHE A 229 -4.46 7.31 -6.17
C PHE A 229 -3.52 7.17 -7.36
N THR A 230 -3.96 6.39 -8.37
CA THR A 230 -3.27 6.31 -9.66
C THR A 230 -4.19 6.68 -10.82
N LYS A 231 -3.61 7.20 -11.91
CA LYS A 231 -4.35 7.41 -13.15
C LYS A 231 -4.86 6.12 -13.77
N GLY A 232 -4.11 5.02 -13.60
CA GLY A 232 -4.43 3.72 -14.18
C GLY A 232 -3.41 2.66 -13.78
N VAL A 233 -3.57 1.47 -14.31
CA VAL A 233 -2.79 0.27 -13.99
C VAL A 233 -2.09 -0.29 -15.24
N GLY A 234 -1.31 0.55 -15.92
CA GLY A 234 -0.53 0.15 -17.09
C GLY A 234 -1.38 -0.20 -18.33
N GLY A 235 -2.56 0.41 -18.49
CA GLY A 235 -3.49 0.11 -19.59
C GLY A 235 -4.25 -1.20 -19.44
N MET A 236 -4.06 -1.91 -18.34
CA MET A 236 -4.81 -3.13 -18.01
C MET A 236 -6.19 -2.77 -17.45
N GLY A 237 -7.16 -3.68 -17.61
CA GLY A 237 -8.43 -3.60 -16.87
C GLY A 237 -8.31 -4.25 -15.50
N MET A 238 -9.01 -3.71 -14.51
CA MET A 238 -9.17 -4.40 -13.24
C MET A 238 -10.00 -5.68 -13.46
N PRO A 239 -9.58 -6.83 -12.90
CA PRO A 239 -10.39 -8.03 -12.95
C PRO A 239 -11.76 -7.82 -12.30
N ALA A 240 -12.79 -8.49 -12.84
CA ALA A 240 -14.15 -8.40 -12.31
C ALA A 240 -14.21 -8.75 -10.81
N GLY A 241 -14.87 -7.90 -10.03
CA GLY A 241 -14.96 -8.03 -8.57
C GLY A 241 -13.73 -7.50 -7.81
N SER A 242 -12.78 -6.88 -8.51
CA SER A 242 -11.57 -6.29 -7.94
C SER A 242 -11.47 -4.78 -8.21
N GLU A 243 -12.53 -4.16 -8.67
CA GLU A 243 -12.57 -2.77 -9.11
C GLU A 243 -12.17 -1.79 -7.99
N ASP A 244 -12.37 -2.21 -6.73
CA ASP A 244 -12.02 -1.44 -5.54
C ASP A 244 -10.61 -1.74 -4.99
N CYS A 245 -9.90 -2.71 -5.57
CA CYS A 245 -8.57 -3.10 -5.07
C CYS A 245 -7.48 -2.07 -5.34
N VAL A 246 -7.71 -1.06 -6.17
CA VAL A 246 -6.80 0.07 -6.40
C VAL A 246 -7.59 1.37 -6.43
N ASN A 247 -7.10 2.40 -5.75
CA ASN A 247 -7.70 3.74 -5.84
C ASN A 247 -7.36 4.38 -7.19
N LEU A 248 -8.36 4.50 -8.05
CA LEU A 248 -8.25 5.05 -9.39
C LEU A 248 -8.75 6.49 -9.44
N LEU A 249 -8.07 7.36 -10.21
CA LEU A 249 -8.47 8.76 -10.44
C LEU A 249 -9.56 8.90 -11.48
N TYR A 250 -9.69 7.91 -12.38
CA TYR A 250 -10.56 8.02 -13.55
C TYR A 250 -11.47 6.81 -13.70
N GLU A 251 -12.71 7.04 -14.14
CA GLU A 251 -13.64 5.98 -14.55
C GLU A 251 -13.14 5.25 -15.81
N ASP A 252 -12.50 6.00 -16.73
CA ASP A 252 -11.90 5.50 -17.98
C ASP A 252 -10.38 5.25 -17.85
N TYR A 253 -9.94 4.74 -16.70
CA TYR A 253 -8.55 4.51 -16.29
C TYR A 253 -7.75 3.56 -17.20
N ASN A 254 -8.39 2.77 -18.02
CA ASN A 254 -7.79 1.83 -18.98
C ASN A 254 -7.82 2.32 -20.43
N SER A 255 -8.18 3.58 -20.66
CA SER A 255 -8.32 4.15 -22.01
C SER A 255 -7.82 5.59 -22.12
N ASN A 256 -8.67 6.58 -21.85
CA ASN A 256 -8.40 7.96 -22.25
C ASN A 256 -8.03 8.90 -21.08
N TYR A 257 -8.27 8.52 -19.83
CA TYR A 257 -8.02 9.33 -18.62
C TYR A 257 -8.71 10.70 -18.67
N THR A 258 -9.95 10.74 -19.16
CA THR A 258 -10.72 11.99 -19.33
C THR A 258 -11.84 12.14 -18.33
N LYS A 259 -12.36 11.04 -17.79
CA LYS A 259 -13.47 11.02 -16.84
C LYS A 259 -12.97 10.84 -15.41
N ILE A 260 -12.81 11.94 -14.69
CA ILE A 260 -12.40 11.89 -13.27
C ILE A 260 -13.48 11.15 -12.46
N ASP A 261 -13.11 10.14 -11.70
CA ASP A 261 -14.01 9.46 -10.76
C ASP A 261 -14.24 10.31 -9.49
N ARG A 262 -15.04 11.38 -9.70
CA ARG A 262 -15.36 12.32 -8.63
C ARG A 262 -16.09 11.67 -7.46
N LYS A 263 -16.91 10.67 -7.75
CA LYS A 263 -17.70 9.96 -6.73
C LYS A 263 -16.77 9.20 -5.78
N ARG A 264 -15.84 8.42 -6.32
CA ARG A 264 -14.87 7.64 -5.54
C ARG A 264 -13.96 8.55 -4.71
N ILE A 265 -13.35 9.55 -5.36
CA ILE A 265 -12.46 10.52 -4.68
C ILE A 265 -13.20 11.22 -3.54
N THR A 266 -14.39 11.76 -3.80
CA THR A 266 -15.16 12.47 -2.77
C THR A 266 -15.60 11.56 -1.64
N SER A 267 -15.98 10.31 -1.94
CA SER A 267 -16.36 9.33 -0.90
C SER A 267 -15.22 9.03 0.05
N ILE A 268 -14.03 8.73 -0.48
CA ILE A 268 -12.83 8.44 0.33
C ILE A 268 -12.47 9.68 1.19
N LEU A 269 -12.43 10.87 0.59
CA LEU A 269 -12.06 12.09 1.31
C LEU A 269 -13.12 12.51 2.36
N LYS A 270 -14.40 12.18 2.14
CA LYS A 270 -15.44 12.36 3.16
C LYS A 270 -15.19 11.48 4.39
N ASP A 271 -14.78 10.22 4.16
CA ASP A 271 -14.44 9.31 5.26
C ASP A 271 -13.17 9.76 5.99
N VAL A 272 -12.14 10.25 5.26
CA VAL A 272 -10.94 10.88 5.85
C VAL A 272 -11.35 12.06 6.75
N LYS A 273 -12.20 12.96 6.27
CA LYS A 273 -12.64 14.13 7.04
C LYS A 273 -13.38 13.75 8.32
N ALA A 274 -14.09 12.62 8.32
CA ALA A 274 -14.78 12.10 9.51
C ALA A 274 -13.80 11.66 10.62
N GLU A 275 -12.58 11.27 10.25
CA GLU A 275 -11.48 10.95 11.16
C GLU A 275 -10.87 12.18 11.85
N LYS A 276 -11.16 13.40 11.34
CA LYS A 276 -10.62 14.68 11.83
C LYS A 276 -9.08 14.69 11.92
N PRO A 277 -8.37 14.39 10.81
CA PRO A 277 -6.91 14.50 10.81
C PRO A 277 -6.47 15.95 10.96
N ASP A 278 -5.27 16.15 11.49
CA ASP A 278 -4.61 17.47 11.55
C ASP A 278 -4.01 17.85 10.19
N LEU A 279 -3.65 16.83 9.38
CA LEU A 279 -3.10 16.98 8.03
C LEU A 279 -3.60 15.86 7.12
N THR A 280 -3.98 16.21 5.89
CA THR A 280 -4.33 15.24 4.85
C THR A 280 -3.37 15.36 3.67
N VAL A 281 -2.64 14.27 3.38
CA VAL A 281 -1.65 14.17 2.30
C VAL A 281 -2.19 13.24 1.21
N ALA A 282 -2.22 13.71 -0.03
CA ALA A 282 -2.56 12.90 -1.19
C ALA A 282 -1.32 12.59 -2.03
N MET A 283 -1.06 11.30 -2.24
CA MET A 283 -0.03 10.77 -3.14
C MET A 283 -0.68 10.44 -4.48
N LEU A 284 -0.28 11.09 -5.56
CA LEU A 284 -0.93 10.94 -6.87
C LEU A 284 0.07 10.44 -7.92
N HIS A 285 -0.13 9.23 -8.40
CA HIS A 285 0.60 8.67 -9.54
C HIS A 285 -0.16 9.01 -10.83
N TRP A 286 0.22 10.13 -11.47
CA TRP A 286 -0.58 10.76 -12.51
C TRP A 286 0.26 11.49 -13.57
N GLY A 287 -0.42 12.17 -14.51
CA GLY A 287 0.24 12.97 -15.55
C GLY A 287 0.68 12.14 -16.74
N SER A 288 1.64 12.65 -17.49
CA SER A 288 2.21 12.01 -18.67
C SER A 288 3.72 11.91 -18.50
N VAL A 289 4.29 10.78 -18.91
CA VAL A 289 5.74 10.54 -18.88
C VAL A 289 6.49 11.66 -19.62
N ASN A 290 7.57 12.16 -19.04
CA ASN A 290 8.42 13.23 -19.60
C ASN A 290 7.66 14.54 -19.89
N ASN A 291 6.66 14.88 -19.09
CA ASN A 291 5.92 16.14 -19.20
C ASN A 291 5.80 16.82 -17.83
N ASP A 292 6.45 17.97 -17.67
CA ASP A 292 6.45 18.76 -16.44
C ASP A 292 5.26 19.72 -16.36
N GLU A 293 4.47 19.85 -17.43
CA GLU A 293 3.32 20.76 -17.45
C GLU A 293 2.09 20.13 -16.80
N ILE A 294 1.43 20.87 -15.94
CA ILE A 294 0.17 20.47 -15.31
C ILE A 294 -0.97 20.61 -16.33
N SER A 295 -1.65 19.51 -16.63
CA SER A 295 -2.80 19.48 -17.52
C SER A 295 -4.06 20.07 -16.84
N LYS A 296 -5.03 20.52 -17.64
CA LYS A 296 -6.36 20.98 -17.15
C LYS A 296 -7.08 19.89 -16.32
N THR A 297 -6.86 18.62 -16.63
CA THR A 297 -7.44 17.52 -15.87
C THR A 297 -6.80 17.40 -14.50
N GLN A 298 -5.47 17.57 -14.41
CA GLN A 298 -4.76 17.62 -13.13
C GLN A 298 -5.21 18.82 -12.28
N GLU A 299 -5.36 20.03 -12.88
CA GLU A 299 -5.93 21.20 -12.18
C GLU A 299 -7.34 20.90 -11.61
N SER A 300 -8.16 20.19 -12.37
CA SER A 300 -9.51 19.79 -11.94
C SER A 300 -9.46 18.81 -10.75
N ILE A 301 -8.51 17.88 -10.73
CA ILE A 301 -8.28 16.95 -9.61
C ILE A 301 -7.75 17.70 -8.40
N ILE A 302 -6.76 18.59 -8.55
CA ILE A 302 -6.25 19.46 -7.48
C ILE A 302 -7.41 20.22 -6.83
N SER A 303 -8.22 20.91 -7.62
CA SER A 303 -9.39 21.65 -7.13
C SER A 303 -10.39 20.76 -6.40
N LEU A 304 -10.63 19.53 -6.89
CA LEU A 304 -11.51 18.56 -6.25
C LEU A 304 -10.96 18.15 -4.89
N MET A 305 -9.67 17.85 -4.79
CA MET A 305 -9.01 17.40 -3.57
C MET A 305 -8.96 18.52 -2.52
N GLN A 306 -8.57 19.74 -2.89
CA GLN A 306 -8.57 20.90 -2.01
C GLN A 306 -9.96 21.19 -1.41
N LYS A 307 -11.03 21.16 -2.24
CA LYS A 307 -12.41 21.33 -1.78
C LYS A 307 -12.86 20.27 -0.78
N ASN A 308 -12.25 19.10 -0.80
CA ASN A 308 -12.55 17.98 0.08
C ASN A 308 -11.56 17.83 1.26
N GLY A 309 -10.69 18.83 1.49
CA GLY A 309 -9.85 18.91 2.68
C GLY A 309 -8.48 18.25 2.57
N VAL A 310 -7.96 18.09 1.35
CA VAL A 310 -6.54 17.71 1.15
C VAL A 310 -5.67 18.96 1.30
N ASP A 311 -4.68 18.88 2.17
CA ASP A 311 -3.74 19.98 2.48
C ASP A 311 -2.49 19.95 1.60
N VAL A 312 -1.98 18.74 1.32
CA VAL A 312 -0.76 18.51 0.54
C VAL A 312 -1.01 17.50 -0.57
N ILE A 313 -0.55 17.81 -1.77
CA ILE A 313 -0.57 16.89 -2.92
C ILE A 313 0.86 16.65 -3.37
N ILE A 314 1.26 15.39 -3.46
CA ILE A 314 2.57 14.94 -3.93
C ILE A 314 2.34 14.09 -5.18
N GLY A 315 2.91 14.53 -6.30
CA GLY A 315 2.82 13.85 -7.59
C GLY A 315 4.00 12.92 -7.83
N THR A 316 3.74 11.76 -8.45
CA THR A 316 4.72 10.80 -8.98
C THR A 316 4.34 10.42 -10.41
N HIS A 317 5.21 9.77 -11.18
CA HIS A 317 5.11 9.28 -12.57
C HIS A 317 6.01 9.98 -13.56
#